data_6dc760c90ba3e622ba54ee98135bc548
#
_entry.id   6dc760c90ba3e622ba54ee98135bc548
#
_cell.length_a   1.000
_cell.length_b   1.000
_cell.length_c   1.000
_cell.angle_alpha   90.00
_cell.angle_beta   90.00
_cell.angle_gamma   90.00
#
_symmetry.space_group_name_H-M   'P 1'
#
loop_
_entity.id
_entity.type
_entity.pdbx_description
1 polymer ?
#
loop_
_entity_poly.entity_id
_entity_poly.type
_entity_poly.pdbx_seq_one_letter_code
_entity_poly.pdbx_strand_id
1 'polypeptide(L)' 'MVALLAPNPDLVDQVHLLALTLGGQNEGDVGPRGEGFYGGYFRDPDGNKLCVYCRT' A
#
# COMPACT_ATOMS: atom_id res chain seq x y z
N MET A 1 11.16 1.67 6.69
CA MET A 1 9.82 1.60 6.09
C MET A 1 9.10 0.35 6.59
N VAL A 2 7.82 0.46 6.89
CA VAL A 2 7.00 -0.67 7.31
C VAL A 2 6.29 -1.25 6.09
N ALA A 3 6.33 -2.58 5.96
CA ALA A 3 5.64 -3.29 4.89
C ALA A 3 4.53 -4.16 5.50
N LEU A 4 3.31 -3.96 5.03
CA LEU A 4 2.11 -4.64 5.51
C LEU A 4 1.69 -5.70 4.48
N LEU A 5 1.66 -6.96 4.89
CA LEU A 5 1.24 -8.05 4.02
C LEU A 5 -0.28 -8.19 4.05
N ALA A 6 -0.90 -8.12 2.89
CA ALA A 6 -2.34 -8.35 2.72
C ALA A 6 -2.58 -9.72 2.07
N PRO A 7 -3.75 -10.33 2.27
CA PRO A 7 -4.04 -11.66 1.74
C PRO A 7 -4.35 -11.70 0.23
N ASN A 8 -4.73 -10.56 -0.35
CA ASN A 8 -5.12 -10.50 -1.77
C ASN A 8 -5.03 -9.07 -2.30
N PRO A 9 -5.03 -8.88 -3.64
CA PRO A 9 -4.95 -7.55 -4.24
C PRO A 9 -6.10 -6.62 -3.85
N ASP A 10 -7.30 -7.13 -3.67
CA ASP A 10 -8.44 -6.27 -3.30
C ASP A 10 -8.21 -5.60 -1.95
N LEU A 11 -7.62 -6.32 -0.99
CA LEU A 11 -7.30 -5.73 0.31
C LEU A 11 -6.12 -4.77 0.23
N VAL A 12 -5.15 -5.00 -0.67
CA VAL A 12 -4.11 -4.02 -0.95
C VAL A 12 -4.74 -2.69 -1.39
N ASP A 13 -5.66 -2.76 -2.34
CA ASP A 13 -6.35 -1.56 -2.84
C ASP A 13 -7.13 -0.85 -1.73
N GLN A 14 -7.85 -1.62 -0.91
CA GLN A 14 -8.66 -1.06 0.17
C GLN A 14 -7.79 -0.39 1.23
N VAL A 15 -6.70 -1.01 1.64
CA VAL A 15 -5.80 -0.44 2.64
C VAL A 15 -5.14 0.83 2.13
N HIS A 16 -4.67 0.82 0.89
CA HIS A 16 -4.06 2.00 0.28
C HIS A 16 -5.06 3.15 0.22
N LEU A 17 -6.27 2.89 -0.27
CA LEU A 17 -7.32 3.91 -0.35
C LEU A 17 -7.70 4.43 1.03
N LEU A 18 -7.86 3.54 2.02
CA LEU A 18 -8.19 3.94 3.38
C LEU A 18 -7.11 4.85 3.97
N ALA A 19 -5.83 4.52 3.74
CA ALA A 19 -4.72 5.34 4.23
C ALA A 19 -4.80 6.76 3.66
N LEU A 20 -5.09 6.90 2.37
CA LEU A 20 -5.24 8.22 1.75
C LEU A 20 -6.47 8.96 2.29
N THR A 21 -7.57 8.24 2.52
CA THR A 21 -8.80 8.81 3.07
C THR A 21 -8.58 9.35 4.49
N LEU A 22 -7.72 8.71 5.27
CA LEU A 22 -7.42 9.12 6.64
C LEU A 22 -6.34 10.21 6.73
N GLY A 23 -5.96 10.79 5.60
CA GLY A 23 -5.03 11.92 5.58
C GLY A 23 -3.61 11.58 5.18
N GLY A 24 -3.36 10.33 4.76
CA GLY A 24 -2.06 9.94 4.22
C GLY A 24 -1.80 10.51 2.84
N GLN A 25 -0.56 10.39 2.40
CA GLN A 25 -0.14 10.84 1.07
C GLN A 25 0.21 9.65 0.19
N ASN A 26 -0.18 9.72 -1.07
CA ASN A 26 0.17 8.69 -2.06
C ASN A 26 1.66 8.81 -2.42
N GLU A 27 2.39 7.72 -2.26
CA GLU A 27 3.82 7.65 -2.63
C GLU A 27 4.07 6.60 -3.71
N GLY A 28 3.03 6.00 -4.25
CA GLY A 28 3.08 5.03 -5.33
C GLY A 28 1.76 4.30 -5.46
N ASP A 29 1.09 4.45 -6.60
CA ASP A 29 -0.19 3.81 -6.85
C ASP A 29 -0.10 2.30 -6.71
N VAL A 30 -1.22 1.67 -6.33
CA VAL A 30 -1.30 0.21 -6.29
C VAL A 30 -1.12 -0.36 -7.69
N GLY A 31 -0.42 -1.48 -7.78
CA GLY A 31 -0.16 -2.16 -9.03
C GLY A 31 0.87 -3.27 -8.88
N PRO A 32 1.14 -4.00 -9.96
CA PRO A 32 2.18 -5.03 -9.94
C PRO A 32 3.55 -4.44 -9.61
N ARG A 33 4.30 -5.13 -8.76
CA ARG A 33 5.65 -4.73 -8.33
C ARG A 33 6.61 -5.89 -8.63
N GLY A 34 6.92 -6.10 -9.89
CA GLY A 34 7.70 -7.24 -10.31
C GLY A 34 6.89 -8.54 -10.30
N GLU A 35 7.55 -9.66 -10.52
CA GLU A 35 6.88 -10.96 -10.53
C GLU A 35 6.49 -11.37 -9.12
N GLY A 36 5.23 -11.75 -8.96
CA GLY A 36 4.73 -12.33 -7.73
C GLY A 36 4.36 -11.33 -6.65
N PHE A 37 4.38 -10.02 -6.94
CA PHE A 37 4.00 -9.00 -5.96
C PHE A 37 3.06 -7.96 -6.56
N TYR A 38 2.13 -7.53 -5.73
CA TYR A 38 1.20 -6.44 -6.04
C TYR A 38 1.11 -5.55 -4.81
N GLY A 39 1.32 -4.25 -4.96
CA GLY A 39 1.31 -3.37 -3.80
C GLY A 39 1.31 -1.90 -4.15
N GLY A 40 1.27 -1.08 -3.11
CA GLY A 40 1.32 0.37 -3.21
C GLY A 40 2.05 0.98 -2.03
N TYR A 41 2.42 2.24 -2.17
CA TYR A 41 3.14 2.99 -1.15
C TYR A 41 2.36 4.22 -0.73
N PHE A 42 2.47 4.57 0.54
CA PHE A 42 1.86 5.77 1.07
C PHE A 42 2.64 6.28 2.27
N ARG A 43 2.41 7.53 2.65
CA ARG A 43 2.89 8.08 3.91
C ARG A 43 1.72 8.32 4.84
N ASP A 44 1.95 8.05 6.12
CA ASP A 44 0.96 8.40 7.14
C ASP A 44 0.97 9.91 7.40
N PRO A 45 0.02 10.45 8.19
CA PRO A 45 0.00 11.88 8.50
C PRO A 45 1.26 12.39 9.19
N ASP A 46 2.02 11.52 9.85
CA ASP A 46 3.27 11.88 10.51
C ASP A 46 4.47 11.83 9.55
N GLY A 47 4.25 11.44 8.29
CA GLY A 47 5.29 11.39 7.29
C GLY A 47 6.04 10.08 7.19
N ASN A 48 5.63 9.05 7.91
CA ASN A 48 6.25 7.74 7.84
C ASN A 48 5.82 7.02 6.56
N LYS A 49 6.78 6.46 5.82
CA LYS A 49 6.50 5.74 4.59
C LYS A 49 6.16 4.30 4.89
N LEU A 50 5.07 3.82 4.29
CA LEU A 50 4.60 2.45 4.42
C LEU A 50 4.34 1.86 3.04
N CYS A 51 4.37 0.54 3.01
CA CYS A 51 4.01 -0.25 1.83
C CYS A 51 2.93 -1.25 2.25
N VAL A 52 1.90 -1.41 1.44
CA VAL A 52 0.95 -2.51 1.56
C VAL A 52 1.08 -3.37 0.32
N TYR A 53 1.20 -4.69 0.50
CA TYR A 53 1.46 -5.59 -0.61
C TYR A 53 0.84 -6.96 -0.39
N CYS A 54 0.70 -7.71 -1.46
CA CYS A 54 0.37 -9.12 -1.39
C CYS A 54 1.22 -9.89 -2.39
N ARG A 55 1.31 -11.19 -2.19
CA ARG A 55 1.92 -12.09 -3.16
C ARG A 55 0.87 -12.58 -4.16
N THR A 56 1.26 -12.64 -5.39
CA THR A 56 0.38 -13.08 -6.49
C THR A 56 0.87 -14.36 -7.15
#